data_5c15ac45d5d852d94580a6b8f115865b
#
_entry.id   5c15ac45d5d852d94580a6b8f115865b
#
_cell.length_a   1.000
_cell.length_b   1.000
_cell.length_c   1.000
_cell.angle_alpha   90.00
_cell.angle_beta   90.00
_cell.angle_gamma   90.00
#
_symmetry.space_group_name_H-M   'P 1'
#
loop_
_entity.id
_entity.type
_entity.pdbx_description
1 polymer ?
#
loop_
_entity_poly.entity_id
_entity_poly.type
_entity_poly.pdbx_seq_one_letter_code
_entity_poly.pdbx_strand_id
1 'polypeptide(L)'
;LNGDTGALQLVANQPLVNAYLESLRDETDAASENSRFIFNDETAQLELMTPAVIGRTLNIPATIANMNASLLEGKHRTKLAFDISEPAVTDTKTGAELGITELVYAYTSYFRGSSADRVQNIKTASAAFHGLLIPPGGVLSMSDELGDISLDNGYAEAPIILGDETIRRVGGGACQASTTLFRTVYFAGFPILER
;
A
#
# COMPACT_ATOMS: atom_id res chain seq x y z
N LEU A 1 31.16 -23.25 20.84
CA LEU A 1 31.73 -24.57 21.13
C LEU A 1 30.58 -25.60 21.04
N ASN A 2 30.46 -26.32 19.94
CA ASN A 2 29.59 -27.49 19.86
C ASN A 2 30.38 -28.68 20.43
N GLY A 3 29.89 -29.24 21.53
CA GLY A 3 30.59 -30.12 22.43
C GLY A 3 30.86 -31.54 21.97
N ASP A 4 30.70 -31.93 20.69
CA ASP A 4 30.79 -33.34 20.32
C ASP A 4 32.06 -33.76 19.55
N THR A 5 32.87 -32.84 19.07
CA THR A 5 34.09 -33.20 18.31
C THR A 5 35.36 -32.52 18.76
N GLY A 6 35.34 -31.62 19.76
CA GLY A 6 36.48 -30.85 20.20
C GLY A 6 37.02 -29.86 19.14
N ALA A 7 36.39 -29.73 17.99
CA ALA A 7 36.76 -28.79 16.95
C ALA A 7 36.19 -27.41 17.23
N LEU A 8 37.05 -26.37 17.13
CA LEU A 8 36.61 -24.97 17.16
C LEU A 8 35.85 -24.66 15.87
N GLN A 9 34.62 -24.23 16.01
CA GLN A 9 33.78 -23.81 14.89
C GLN A 9 33.61 -22.29 14.90
N LEU A 10 33.91 -21.63 13.79
CA LEU A 10 33.67 -20.21 13.61
C LEU A 10 32.18 -20.00 13.34
N VAL A 11 31.51 -19.25 14.20
CA VAL A 11 30.11 -18.85 14.03
C VAL A 11 29.94 -17.36 14.25
N ALA A 12 29.00 -16.74 13.57
CA ALA A 12 28.67 -15.35 13.76
C ALA A 12 28.10 -15.11 15.18
N ASN A 13 28.39 -13.96 15.77
CA ASN A 13 27.78 -13.52 17.02
C ASN A 13 26.30 -13.22 16.78
N GLN A 14 25.45 -14.20 17.06
CA GLN A 14 24.02 -14.12 16.76
C GLN A 14 23.32 -12.87 17.34
N PRO A 15 23.49 -12.46 18.61
CA PRO A 15 22.86 -11.26 19.14
C PRO A 15 23.21 -9.99 18.38
N LEU A 16 24.49 -9.79 18.05
CA LEU A 16 24.94 -8.61 17.32
C LEU A 16 24.45 -8.62 15.86
N VAL A 17 24.51 -9.77 15.21
CA VAL A 17 24.03 -9.93 13.83
C VAL A 17 22.52 -9.76 13.76
N ASN A 18 21.76 -10.32 14.70
CA ASN A 18 20.31 -10.11 14.78
C ASN A 18 19.98 -8.61 14.89
N ALA A 19 20.59 -7.90 15.81
CA ALA A 19 20.34 -6.47 16.02
C ALA A 19 20.65 -5.65 14.75
N TYR A 20 21.73 -5.99 14.05
CA TYR A 20 22.08 -5.35 12.79
C TYR A 20 21.08 -5.67 11.67
N LEU A 21 20.72 -6.95 11.49
CA LEU A 21 19.76 -7.35 10.47
C LEU A 21 18.35 -6.78 10.73
N GLU A 22 17.93 -6.69 12.00
CA GLU A 22 16.66 -6.01 12.35
C GLU A 22 16.69 -4.52 11.94
N SER A 23 17.83 -3.84 12.07
CA SER A 23 17.95 -2.44 11.64
C SER A 23 17.87 -2.25 10.12
N LEU A 24 18.05 -3.30 9.34
CA LEU A 24 17.93 -3.24 7.87
C LEU A 24 16.51 -3.40 7.36
N ARG A 25 15.56 -3.82 8.21
CA ARG A 25 14.18 -4.09 7.79
C ARG A 25 13.52 -2.88 7.13
N ASP A 26 13.70 -1.70 7.69
CA ASP A 26 13.11 -0.46 7.16
C ASP A 26 13.56 -0.16 5.71
N GLU A 27 14.75 -0.63 5.33
CA GLU A 27 15.30 -0.44 3.99
C GLU A 27 15.04 -1.63 3.05
N THR A 28 14.84 -2.83 3.62
CA THR A 28 14.79 -4.07 2.83
C THR A 28 13.42 -4.67 2.71
N ASP A 29 12.56 -4.53 3.72
CA ASP A 29 11.21 -5.09 3.72
C ASP A 29 10.29 -4.25 2.84
N ALA A 30 9.41 -4.90 2.13
CA ALA A 30 8.40 -4.27 1.32
C ALA A 30 7.10 -5.09 1.42
N ALA A 31 5.99 -4.42 1.66
CA ALA A 31 4.68 -5.06 1.60
C ALA A 31 4.33 -5.43 0.15
N SER A 32 3.55 -6.51 -0.04
CA SER A 32 2.96 -6.78 -1.35
C SER A 32 1.80 -5.83 -1.60
N GLU A 33 1.71 -5.32 -2.83
CA GLU A 33 0.60 -4.47 -3.25
C GLU A 33 -0.07 -5.06 -4.48
N ASN A 34 -1.40 -5.02 -4.49
CA ASN A 34 -2.18 -5.48 -5.64
C ASN A 34 -2.06 -4.49 -6.80
N SER A 35 -2.15 -5.01 -8.02
CA SER A 35 -2.36 -4.17 -9.21
C SER A 35 -3.61 -3.32 -9.06
N ARG A 36 -3.57 -2.11 -9.60
CA ARG A 36 -4.74 -1.23 -9.72
C ARG A 36 -5.18 -1.17 -11.18
N PHE A 37 -6.49 -1.21 -11.39
CA PHE A 37 -7.07 -1.23 -12.72
C PHE A 37 -8.21 -0.23 -12.87
N ILE A 38 -8.44 0.21 -14.09
CA ILE A 38 -9.68 0.87 -14.50
C ILE A 38 -10.48 -0.12 -15.35
N PHE A 39 -11.78 -0.21 -15.10
CA PHE A 39 -12.68 -0.94 -15.98
C PHE A 39 -13.12 -0.03 -17.14
N ASN A 40 -12.89 -0.48 -18.36
CA ASN A 40 -13.32 0.19 -19.58
C ASN A 40 -14.66 -0.43 -20.01
N ASP A 41 -15.75 0.34 -19.88
CA ASP A 41 -17.10 -0.13 -20.20
C ASP A 41 -17.30 -0.41 -21.69
N GLU A 42 -16.58 0.27 -22.59
CA GLU A 42 -16.72 0.10 -24.03
C GLU A 42 -16.12 -1.24 -24.48
N THR A 43 -14.99 -1.62 -23.89
CA THR A 43 -14.27 -2.86 -24.23
C THR A 43 -14.58 -4.01 -23.30
N ALA A 44 -15.27 -3.76 -22.17
CA ALA A 44 -15.47 -4.68 -21.05
C ALA A 44 -14.17 -5.30 -20.52
N GLN A 45 -13.08 -4.53 -20.53
CA GLN A 45 -11.76 -4.97 -20.10
C GLN A 45 -11.20 -4.12 -18.96
N LEU A 46 -10.32 -4.73 -18.17
CA LEU A 46 -9.50 -4.01 -17.21
C LEU A 46 -8.26 -3.43 -17.88
N GLU A 47 -8.02 -2.17 -17.67
CA GLU A 47 -6.80 -1.46 -18.07
C GLU A 47 -5.91 -1.28 -16.85
N LEU A 48 -4.68 -1.79 -16.92
CA LEU A 48 -3.70 -1.70 -15.85
C LEU A 48 -3.29 -0.23 -15.62
N MET A 49 -3.47 0.25 -14.39
CA MET A 49 -3.02 1.57 -13.97
C MET A 49 -1.68 1.53 -13.23
N THR A 50 -1.61 0.66 -12.23
CA THR A 50 -0.44 0.52 -11.37
C THR A 50 -0.09 -0.96 -11.27
N PRO A 51 1.14 -1.34 -11.62
CA PRO A 51 1.59 -2.72 -11.49
C PRO A 51 1.60 -3.19 -10.04
N ALA A 52 1.43 -4.50 -9.86
CA ALA A 52 1.56 -5.15 -8.57
C ALA A 52 3.01 -5.07 -8.05
N VAL A 53 3.14 -5.03 -6.74
CA VAL A 53 4.44 -5.11 -6.05
C VAL A 53 4.53 -6.45 -5.33
N ILE A 54 5.56 -7.21 -5.64
CA ILE A 54 5.89 -8.43 -4.90
C ILE A 54 6.49 -8.02 -3.56
N GLY A 55 5.86 -8.45 -2.49
CA GLY A 55 6.35 -8.19 -1.14
C GLY A 55 7.53 -9.07 -0.77
N ARG A 56 8.35 -8.60 0.13
CA ARG A 56 9.49 -9.34 0.69
C ARG A 56 9.71 -8.92 2.13
N THR A 57 10.05 -9.91 2.96
CA THR A 57 10.41 -9.69 4.37
C THR A 57 11.74 -10.36 4.65
N LEU A 58 12.66 -9.66 5.31
CA LEU A 58 13.99 -10.20 5.62
C LEU A 58 13.88 -11.40 6.54
N ASN A 59 14.30 -12.57 6.04
CA ASN A 59 14.37 -13.80 6.82
C ASN A 59 15.71 -13.85 7.56
N ILE A 60 15.72 -13.34 8.79
CA ILE A 60 16.93 -13.23 9.61
C ILE A 60 17.51 -14.61 9.94
N PRO A 61 16.73 -15.62 10.38
CA PRO A 61 17.28 -16.96 10.63
C PRO A 61 17.98 -17.58 9.42
N ALA A 62 17.35 -17.50 8.24
CA ALA A 62 17.93 -18.02 7.00
C ALA A 62 19.18 -17.22 6.59
N THR A 63 19.18 -15.91 6.78
CA THR A 63 20.34 -15.05 6.50
C THR A 63 21.52 -15.45 7.39
N ILE A 64 21.31 -15.66 8.69
CA ILE A 64 22.37 -16.09 9.62
C ILE A 64 22.89 -17.49 9.26
N ALA A 65 22.02 -18.41 8.86
CA ALA A 65 22.45 -19.72 8.40
C ALA A 65 23.37 -19.60 7.16
N ASN A 66 22.98 -18.77 6.17
CA ASN A 66 23.79 -18.50 4.99
C ASN A 66 25.13 -17.84 5.35
N MET A 67 25.15 -16.92 6.34
CA MET A 67 26.38 -16.29 6.83
C MET A 67 27.32 -17.31 7.43
N ASN A 68 26.83 -18.17 8.31
CA ASN A 68 27.66 -19.20 8.96
C ASN A 68 28.22 -20.18 7.93
N ALA A 69 27.42 -20.62 6.95
CA ALA A 69 27.89 -21.45 5.85
C ALA A 69 29.00 -20.76 5.03
N SER A 70 28.80 -19.48 4.69
CA SER A 70 29.81 -18.71 3.95
C SER A 70 31.13 -18.56 4.73
N LEU A 71 31.03 -18.32 6.04
CA LEU A 71 32.22 -18.20 6.90
C LEU A 71 33.03 -19.52 6.96
N LEU A 72 32.35 -20.66 7.02
CA LEU A 72 33.01 -21.99 7.00
C LEU A 72 33.74 -22.24 5.68
N GLU A 73 33.27 -21.65 4.58
CA GLU A 73 33.91 -21.71 3.26
C GLU A 73 35.00 -20.64 3.06
N GLY A 74 35.27 -19.81 4.08
CA GLY A 74 36.23 -18.70 3.99
C GLY A 74 35.71 -17.51 3.17
N LYS A 75 34.42 -17.44 2.91
CA LYS A 75 33.78 -16.33 2.19
C LYS A 75 33.34 -15.23 3.16
N HIS A 76 33.62 -13.97 2.80
CA HIS A 76 33.28 -12.80 3.62
C HIS A 76 32.08 -12.02 3.06
N ARG A 77 31.32 -12.61 2.16
CA ARG A 77 30.09 -12.05 1.57
C ARG A 77 28.99 -13.11 1.59
N THR A 78 27.82 -12.71 2.03
CA THR A 78 26.61 -13.53 1.97
C THR A 78 25.47 -12.74 1.36
N LYS A 79 24.48 -13.44 0.81
CA LYS A 79 23.23 -12.81 0.35
C LYS A 79 22.23 -12.83 1.50
N LEU A 80 21.46 -11.76 1.62
CA LEU A 80 20.29 -11.73 2.47
C LEU A 80 19.24 -12.71 1.93
N ALA A 81 18.58 -13.40 2.82
CA ALA A 81 17.45 -14.27 2.49
C ALA A 81 16.14 -13.51 2.76
N PHE A 82 15.15 -13.69 1.88
CA PHE A 82 13.85 -13.04 2.01
C PHE A 82 12.73 -14.07 1.88
N ASP A 83 11.70 -13.88 2.68
CA ASP A 83 10.41 -14.50 2.46
C ASP A 83 9.63 -13.62 1.48
N ILE A 84 9.13 -14.22 0.41
CA ILE A 84 8.42 -13.51 -0.66
C ILE A 84 6.91 -13.65 -0.42
N SER A 85 6.18 -12.54 -0.53
CA SER A 85 4.73 -12.52 -0.51
C SER A 85 4.18 -12.03 -1.85
N GLU A 86 3.43 -12.89 -2.52
CA GLU A 86 2.81 -12.56 -3.80
C GLU A 86 1.56 -11.70 -3.58
N PRO A 87 1.29 -10.70 -4.43
CA PRO A 87 0.05 -9.95 -4.41
C PRO A 87 -1.14 -10.85 -4.80
N ALA A 88 -2.29 -10.64 -4.19
CA ALA A 88 -3.50 -11.38 -4.51
C ALA A 88 -4.02 -11.10 -5.92
N VAL A 89 -3.77 -9.89 -6.42
CA VAL A 89 -4.13 -9.46 -7.78
C VAL A 89 -2.88 -9.03 -8.52
N THR A 90 -2.54 -9.78 -9.57
CA THR A 90 -1.38 -9.53 -10.44
C THR A 90 -1.78 -8.75 -11.69
N ASP A 91 -0.79 -8.21 -12.41
CA ASP A 91 -0.97 -7.38 -13.61
C ASP A 91 -1.73 -8.07 -14.76
N THR A 92 -1.76 -9.40 -14.75
CA THR A 92 -2.38 -10.21 -15.81
C THR A 92 -3.82 -10.59 -15.54
N LYS A 93 -4.39 -10.20 -14.38
CA LYS A 93 -5.78 -10.51 -14.04
C LYS A 93 -6.75 -9.79 -14.96
N THR A 94 -7.79 -10.52 -15.36
CA THR A 94 -8.85 -10.02 -16.22
C THR A 94 -10.12 -9.68 -15.43
N GLY A 95 -10.98 -8.83 -15.98
CA GLY A 95 -12.26 -8.50 -15.38
C GLY A 95 -13.11 -9.73 -15.10
N ALA A 96 -13.14 -10.68 -16.04
CA ALA A 96 -13.88 -11.93 -15.89
C ALA A 96 -13.40 -12.79 -14.72
N GLU A 97 -12.07 -12.90 -14.52
CA GLU A 97 -11.50 -13.64 -13.38
C GLU A 97 -11.79 -12.97 -12.03
N LEU A 98 -11.91 -11.65 -12.01
CA LEU A 98 -12.23 -10.87 -10.81
C LEU A 98 -13.74 -10.64 -10.61
N GLY A 99 -14.57 -11.10 -11.56
CA GLY A 99 -16.03 -10.89 -11.52
C GLY A 99 -16.45 -9.46 -11.83
N ILE A 100 -15.58 -8.66 -12.46
CA ILE A 100 -15.84 -7.28 -12.86
C ILE A 100 -16.30 -7.30 -14.31
N THR A 101 -17.60 -7.04 -14.54
CA THR A 101 -18.24 -7.21 -15.85
C THR A 101 -18.90 -5.95 -16.39
N GLU A 102 -19.26 -5.00 -15.50
CA GLU A 102 -19.99 -3.80 -15.88
C GLU A 102 -19.84 -2.68 -14.84
N LEU A 103 -20.10 -1.45 -15.24
CA LEU A 103 -20.22 -0.30 -14.34
C LEU A 103 -21.54 -0.38 -13.55
N VAL A 104 -21.48 -0.58 -12.25
CA VAL A 104 -22.66 -0.64 -11.40
C VAL A 104 -23.25 0.75 -11.17
N TYR A 105 -22.42 1.73 -10.86
CA TYR A 105 -22.86 3.09 -10.57
C TYR A 105 -21.73 4.11 -10.70
N ALA A 106 -22.08 5.30 -11.18
CA ALA A 106 -21.18 6.45 -11.23
C ALA A 106 -21.83 7.68 -10.60
N TYR A 107 -21.08 8.41 -9.78
CA TYR A 107 -21.51 9.68 -9.22
C TYR A 107 -20.46 10.76 -9.47
N THR A 108 -20.92 11.92 -9.93
CA THR A 108 -20.05 13.06 -10.22
C THR A 108 -20.41 14.24 -9.31
N SER A 109 -19.37 14.82 -8.70
CA SER A 109 -19.51 16.08 -7.99
C SER A 109 -18.61 17.15 -8.60
N TYR A 110 -18.98 18.42 -8.39
CA TYR A 110 -18.27 19.56 -8.97
C TYR A 110 -17.73 20.45 -7.85
N PHE A 111 -16.52 20.98 -8.07
CA PHE A 111 -15.84 21.89 -7.15
C PHE A 111 -15.33 23.15 -7.87
N ARG A 112 -16.18 23.70 -8.74
CA ARG A 112 -15.86 24.92 -9.52
C ARG A 112 -15.55 26.10 -8.58
N GLY A 113 -14.58 26.93 -8.97
CA GLY A 113 -14.15 28.09 -8.18
C GLY A 113 -13.25 27.75 -6.99
N SER A 114 -12.80 26.51 -6.87
CA SER A 114 -11.83 26.11 -5.84
C SER A 114 -10.44 26.68 -6.12
N SER A 115 -9.70 27.00 -5.07
CA SER A 115 -8.28 27.37 -5.19
C SER A 115 -7.43 26.21 -5.70
N ALA A 116 -6.25 26.51 -6.24
CA ALA A 116 -5.32 25.50 -6.73
C ALA A 116 -4.96 24.46 -5.65
N ASP A 117 -4.68 24.93 -4.42
CA ASP A 117 -4.34 24.07 -3.27
C ASP A 117 -5.48 23.11 -2.94
N ARG A 118 -6.73 23.59 -2.94
CA ARG A 118 -7.91 22.76 -2.70
C ARG A 118 -8.10 21.72 -3.82
N VAL A 119 -7.87 22.10 -5.07
CA VAL A 119 -7.93 21.20 -6.23
C VAL A 119 -6.85 20.12 -6.10
N GLN A 120 -5.63 20.47 -5.68
CA GLN A 120 -4.55 19.53 -5.41
C GLN A 120 -4.99 18.52 -4.36
N ASN A 121 -5.51 18.95 -3.21
CA ASN A 121 -5.97 18.07 -2.15
C ASN A 121 -7.08 17.11 -2.59
N ILE A 122 -8.04 17.60 -3.39
CA ILE A 122 -9.10 16.73 -3.94
C ILE A 122 -8.51 15.66 -4.86
N LYS A 123 -7.56 16.05 -5.73
CA LYS A 123 -6.89 15.10 -6.63
C LYS A 123 -6.08 14.06 -5.86
N THR A 124 -5.28 14.48 -4.87
CA THR A 124 -4.47 13.59 -4.03
C THR A 124 -5.37 12.61 -3.28
N ALA A 125 -6.42 13.09 -2.62
CA ALA A 125 -7.38 12.23 -1.92
C ALA A 125 -8.11 11.27 -2.88
N SER A 126 -8.48 11.71 -4.08
CA SER A 126 -9.17 10.86 -5.05
C SER A 126 -8.25 9.77 -5.63
N ALA A 127 -6.95 10.07 -5.79
CA ALA A 127 -5.97 9.12 -6.30
C ALA A 127 -5.80 7.90 -5.39
N ALA A 128 -6.02 8.06 -4.07
CA ALA A 128 -5.95 6.95 -3.12
C ALA A 128 -6.97 5.83 -3.45
N PHE A 129 -8.14 6.20 -3.98
CA PHE A 129 -9.22 5.26 -4.30
C PHE A 129 -9.25 4.83 -5.77
N HIS A 130 -8.46 5.50 -6.61
CA HIS A 130 -8.52 5.27 -8.04
C HIS A 130 -7.92 3.90 -8.41
N GLY A 131 -8.71 3.06 -9.07
CA GLY A 131 -8.31 1.71 -9.45
C GLY A 131 -8.19 0.71 -8.29
N LEU A 132 -8.66 1.05 -7.09
CA LEU A 132 -8.64 0.17 -5.94
C LEU A 132 -9.63 -0.99 -6.15
N LEU A 133 -9.17 -2.20 -5.88
CA LEU A 133 -9.98 -3.42 -5.94
C LEU A 133 -10.31 -3.90 -4.53
N ILE A 134 -11.59 -4.13 -4.28
CA ILE A 134 -12.10 -4.63 -3.01
C ILE A 134 -12.62 -6.04 -3.25
N PRO A 135 -12.11 -7.06 -2.53
CA PRO A 135 -12.56 -8.43 -2.72
C PRO A 135 -14.01 -8.61 -2.25
N PRO A 136 -14.72 -9.64 -2.74
CA PRO A 136 -16.06 -9.97 -2.25
C PRO A 136 -16.09 -10.13 -0.74
N GLY A 137 -17.01 -9.42 -0.06
CA GLY A 137 -17.10 -9.39 1.40
C GLY A 137 -16.05 -8.52 2.07
N GLY A 138 -15.14 -7.89 1.32
CA GLY A 138 -14.16 -6.95 1.84
C GLY A 138 -14.79 -5.63 2.30
N VAL A 139 -14.07 -4.90 3.13
CA VAL A 139 -14.48 -3.60 3.66
C VAL A 139 -13.52 -2.54 3.16
N LEU A 140 -14.06 -1.46 2.59
CA LEU A 140 -13.28 -0.28 2.25
C LEU A 140 -13.26 0.65 3.46
N SER A 141 -12.10 0.85 4.06
CA SER A 141 -11.86 1.89 5.06
C SER A 141 -11.29 3.12 4.38
N MET A 142 -12.06 4.20 4.39
CA MET A 142 -11.62 5.44 3.77
C MET A 142 -10.41 6.06 4.48
N SER A 143 -10.34 5.97 5.81
CA SER A 143 -9.22 6.49 6.59
C SER A 143 -7.93 5.74 6.30
N ASP A 144 -8.01 4.41 6.17
CA ASP A 144 -6.84 3.59 5.92
C ASP A 144 -6.27 3.84 4.51
N GLU A 145 -7.14 3.98 3.51
CA GLU A 145 -6.72 4.26 2.13
C GLU A 145 -6.16 5.69 1.96
N LEU A 146 -6.72 6.69 2.65
CA LEU A 146 -6.19 8.05 2.61
C LEU A 146 -4.84 8.17 3.32
N GLY A 147 -4.64 7.37 4.36
CA GLY A 147 -3.46 7.46 5.21
C GLY A 147 -3.31 8.84 5.86
N ASP A 148 -2.06 9.26 6.07
CA ASP A 148 -1.74 10.55 6.68
C ASP A 148 -1.92 11.71 5.70
N ILE A 149 -2.75 12.67 6.09
CA ILE A 149 -2.99 13.90 5.32
C ILE A 149 -1.93 14.94 5.71
N SER A 150 -0.79 14.88 5.05
CA SER A 150 0.38 15.72 5.32
C SER A 150 0.95 16.35 4.04
N LEU A 151 1.83 17.32 4.21
CA LEU A 151 2.55 17.95 3.09
C LEU A 151 3.43 16.92 2.37
N ASP A 152 4.04 16.00 3.11
CA ASP A 152 4.93 14.96 2.58
C ASP A 152 4.18 13.98 1.67
N ASN A 153 2.89 13.78 1.92
CA ASN A 153 2.00 12.95 1.10
C ASN A 153 1.31 13.74 -0.03
N GLY A 154 1.82 14.91 -0.38
CA GLY A 154 1.38 15.69 -1.54
C GLY A 154 0.13 16.54 -1.32
N TYR A 155 -0.34 16.67 -0.07
CA TYR A 155 -1.40 17.62 0.26
C TYR A 155 -0.83 19.05 0.40
N ALA A 156 -1.71 20.03 0.29
CA ALA A 156 -1.41 21.44 0.45
C ALA A 156 -2.28 22.08 1.55
N GLU A 157 -1.84 23.24 2.05
CA GLU A 157 -2.68 24.02 2.93
C GLU A 157 -3.80 24.71 2.13
N ALA A 158 -5.03 24.43 2.51
CA ALA A 158 -6.21 25.02 1.89
C ALA A 158 -7.25 25.42 2.96
N PRO A 159 -8.22 26.25 2.63
CA PRO A 159 -9.28 26.63 3.55
C PRO A 159 -10.10 25.44 4.04
N ILE A 160 -10.30 25.35 5.35
CA ILE A 160 -11.24 24.45 6.02
C ILE A 160 -12.19 25.27 6.89
N ILE A 161 -13.34 24.71 7.20
CA ILE A 161 -14.29 25.26 8.15
C ILE A 161 -14.05 24.57 9.50
N LEU A 162 -13.76 25.36 10.52
CA LEU A 162 -13.59 24.89 11.90
C LEU A 162 -14.50 25.72 12.81
N GLY A 163 -15.61 25.13 13.25
CA GLY A 163 -16.68 25.89 13.91
C GLY A 163 -17.25 26.94 12.95
N ASP A 164 -17.21 28.20 13.35
CA ASP A 164 -17.73 29.32 12.57
C ASP A 164 -16.62 30.08 11.79
N GLU A 165 -15.38 29.60 11.84
CA GLU A 165 -14.22 30.22 11.22
C GLU A 165 -13.71 29.46 10.01
N THR A 166 -13.19 30.18 9.02
CA THR A 166 -12.43 29.60 7.90
C THR A 166 -10.95 29.80 8.16
N ILE A 167 -10.24 28.70 8.36
CA ILE A 167 -8.79 28.69 8.59
C ILE A 167 -8.08 27.87 7.52
N ARG A 168 -6.77 28.08 7.35
CA ARG A 168 -5.95 27.25 6.45
C ARG A 168 -5.35 26.08 7.20
N ARG A 169 -5.51 24.88 6.66
CA ARG A 169 -4.92 23.63 7.17
C ARG A 169 -4.59 22.71 6.01
N VAL A 170 -3.65 21.79 6.25
CA VAL A 170 -3.30 20.74 5.29
C VAL A 170 -4.53 19.85 5.03
N GLY A 171 -4.78 19.53 3.76
CA GLY A 171 -5.85 18.62 3.35
C GLY A 171 -7.23 19.27 3.16
N GLY A 172 -7.32 20.60 3.24
CA GLY A 172 -8.60 21.30 2.96
C GLY A 172 -9.13 20.95 1.57
N GLY A 173 -10.31 20.29 1.52
CA GLY A 173 -10.90 19.78 0.29
C GLY A 173 -11.01 18.26 0.22
N ALA A 174 -10.27 17.47 1.03
CA ALA A 174 -10.35 15.99 1.03
C ALA A 174 -11.78 15.49 1.29
N CYS A 175 -12.59 16.18 2.09
CA CYS A 175 -14.00 15.86 2.30
C CYS A 175 -14.84 15.86 1.01
N GLN A 176 -14.40 16.52 -0.06
CA GLN A 176 -15.06 16.44 -1.37
C GLN A 176 -14.93 15.03 -1.95
N ALA A 177 -13.74 14.43 -1.90
CA ALA A 177 -13.52 13.06 -2.35
C ALA A 177 -14.33 12.08 -1.48
N SER A 178 -14.28 12.27 -0.15
CA SER A 178 -15.05 11.48 0.82
C SER A 178 -16.56 11.48 0.52
N THR A 179 -17.13 12.65 0.38
CA THR A 179 -18.57 12.79 0.11
C THR A 179 -18.94 12.16 -1.24
N THR A 180 -18.08 12.32 -2.25
CA THR A 180 -18.31 11.75 -3.59
C THR A 180 -18.28 10.24 -3.55
N LEU A 181 -17.27 9.65 -2.91
CA LEU A 181 -17.14 8.22 -2.70
C LEU A 181 -18.34 7.65 -1.92
N PHE A 182 -18.69 8.28 -0.77
CA PHE A 182 -19.84 7.87 0.02
C PHE A 182 -21.12 7.83 -0.82
N ARG A 183 -21.38 8.88 -1.58
CA ARG A 183 -22.59 8.92 -2.45
C ARG A 183 -22.55 7.85 -3.53
N THR A 184 -21.38 7.60 -4.12
CA THR A 184 -21.21 6.55 -5.12
C THR A 184 -21.62 5.20 -4.56
N VAL A 185 -21.04 4.79 -3.42
CA VAL A 185 -21.31 3.47 -2.82
C VAL A 185 -22.72 3.37 -2.24
N TYR A 186 -23.23 4.45 -1.64
CA TYR A 186 -24.58 4.50 -1.07
C TYR A 186 -25.67 4.33 -2.14
N PHE A 187 -25.57 5.09 -3.24
CA PHE A 187 -26.55 5.00 -4.32
C PHE A 187 -26.40 3.72 -5.17
N ALA A 188 -25.21 3.11 -5.16
CA ALA A 188 -25.01 1.79 -5.74
C ALA A 188 -25.60 0.65 -4.89
N GLY A 189 -26.12 0.96 -3.68
CA GLY A 189 -26.77 -0.01 -2.80
C GLY A 189 -25.80 -0.83 -1.95
N PHE A 190 -24.54 -0.42 -1.85
CA PHE A 190 -23.59 -1.08 -0.94
C PHE A 190 -23.87 -0.72 0.53
N PRO A 191 -23.69 -1.66 1.46
CA PRO A 191 -23.86 -1.40 2.88
C PRO A 191 -22.83 -0.41 3.41
N ILE A 192 -23.29 0.55 4.20
CA ILE A 192 -22.41 1.47 4.94
C ILE A 192 -22.30 0.92 6.37
N LEU A 193 -21.10 0.56 6.77
CA LEU A 193 -20.85 -0.03 8.09
C LEU A 193 -20.61 1.05 9.14
N GLU A 194 -19.88 2.09 8.77
CA GLU A 194 -19.52 3.20 9.65
C GLU A 194 -19.46 4.52 8.86
N ARG A 195 -19.71 5.67 9.53
CA ARG A 195 -19.69 7.00 8.93
C ARG A 195 -19.07 8.02 9.87
#